data_3fc836c031209df8237c8d883e74adf7
#
_entry.id   3fc836c031209df8237c8d883e74adf7
#
_cell.length_a   1.000
_cell.length_b   1.000
_cell.length_c   1.000
_cell.angle_alpha   90.00
_cell.angle_beta   90.00
_cell.angle_gamma   90.00
#
_symmetry.space_group_name_H-M   'P 1'
#
loop_
_entity.id
_entity.type
_entity.pdbx_description
1 polymer ?
#
loop_
_entity_poly.entity_id
_entity_poly.type
_entity_poly.pdbx_seq_one_letter_code
_entity_poly.pdbx_strand_id
1 'polypeptide(L)'
;MRVELVDVSPMRFTDGSPVRAASGVARQGDHWLVVQDDATHGVLWDGRSATAQRLLPPVDGHDLFDEASGTKELKPDLEAVVTLPDGSVLALGSGSTDARMRAVHLAAGEPEVLELAPVYARIIDALGIPADQLNLEGACVVGDSLRWFQRGLPSAGAPTSSVDLPLAALLAGDAEVAAVQAYDLGAVDGVGLAVTDAVTLSDGRVLVSAAAEDSPTTYDDGPVVASALALLDGAEVVAMAALPEVGGAVAKVEGLGLVSQTEDTLELVAVVDADDPVQPSTLLRLRVSGMRPIGWSSP
;
A
#
# COMPACT_ATOMS: atom_id res chain seq x y z
N MET A 1 -10.52 14.28 -12.98
CA MET A 1 -9.28 13.48 -12.95
C MET A 1 -9.33 12.43 -14.06
N ARG A 2 -8.23 12.17 -14.77
CA ARG A 2 -8.09 11.14 -15.81
C ARG A 2 -6.79 10.37 -15.56
N VAL A 3 -6.85 9.04 -15.70
CA VAL A 3 -5.69 8.15 -15.58
C VAL A 3 -5.38 7.52 -16.93
N GLU A 4 -4.10 7.47 -17.28
CA GLU A 4 -3.57 6.88 -18.51
C GLU A 4 -2.50 5.84 -18.15
N LEU A 5 -2.60 4.65 -18.69
CA LEU A 5 -1.58 3.62 -18.61
C LEU A 5 -0.48 3.93 -19.63
N VAL A 6 0.74 4.19 -19.14
CA VAL A 6 1.88 4.58 -19.98
C VAL A 6 2.76 3.38 -20.31
N ASP A 7 2.97 2.47 -19.34
CA ASP A 7 3.83 1.30 -19.50
C ASP A 7 3.42 0.17 -18.56
N VAL A 8 3.76 -1.07 -18.92
CA VAL A 8 3.50 -2.31 -18.17
C VAL A 8 4.77 -3.15 -18.18
N SER A 9 5.37 -3.35 -17.01
CA SER A 9 6.63 -4.06 -16.86
C SER A 9 6.49 -5.24 -15.89
N PRO A 10 6.43 -6.50 -16.37
CA PRO A 10 6.47 -7.68 -15.49
C PRO A 10 7.81 -7.73 -14.73
N MET A 11 7.75 -7.89 -13.42
CA MET A 11 8.94 -7.88 -12.57
C MET A 11 9.53 -9.29 -12.43
N ARG A 12 10.81 -9.43 -12.76
CA ARG A 12 11.55 -10.69 -12.61
C ARG A 12 12.93 -10.42 -12.01
N PHE A 13 13.36 -11.34 -11.17
CA PHE A 13 14.73 -11.37 -10.68
C PHE A 13 15.71 -11.66 -11.82
N THR A 14 16.99 -11.40 -11.60
CA THR A 14 18.04 -11.59 -12.60
C THR A 14 18.23 -13.06 -13.02
N ASP A 15 17.80 -14.02 -12.21
CA ASP A 15 17.77 -15.45 -12.54
C ASP A 15 16.54 -15.88 -13.34
N GLY A 16 15.62 -14.94 -13.62
CA GLY A 16 14.40 -15.16 -14.36
C GLY A 16 13.18 -15.57 -13.51
N SER A 17 13.36 -15.82 -12.21
CA SER A 17 12.24 -16.11 -11.30
C SER A 17 11.29 -14.91 -11.18
N PRO A 18 9.98 -15.14 -11.00
CA PRO A 18 9.01 -14.04 -10.87
C PRO A 18 9.16 -13.33 -9.51
N VAL A 19 8.98 -12.00 -9.48
CA VAL A 19 8.59 -11.28 -8.27
C VAL A 19 7.13 -11.58 -8.03
N ARG A 20 6.76 -11.96 -6.82
CA ARG A 20 5.40 -12.37 -6.44
C ARG A 20 4.85 -11.48 -5.36
N ALA A 21 3.54 -11.49 -5.19
CA ALA A 21 2.86 -10.89 -4.05
C ALA A 21 3.34 -9.46 -3.73
N ALA A 22 3.50 -8.63 -4.77
CA ALA A 22 3.91 -7.23 -4.60
C ALA A 22 2.76 -6.44 -3.97
N SER A 23 2.97 -5.95 -2.73
CA SER A 23 1.96 -5.32 -1.89
C SER A 23 2.20 -3.82 -1.62
N GLY A 24 3.39 -3.29 -1.95
CA GLY A 24 3.68 -1.87 -1.79
C GLY A 24 4.92 -1.45 -2.55
N VAL A 25 5.05 -0.15 -2.86
CA VAL A 25 6.21 0.40 -3.57
C VAL A 25 6.61 1.78 -3.05
N ALA A 26 7.90 1.96 -2.72
CA ALA A 26 8.44 3.25 -2.29
C ALA A 26 9.80 3.55 -2.94
N ARG A 27 10.17 4.84 -2.99
CA ARG A 27 11.48 5.25 -3.49
C ARG A 27 12.57 4.96 -2.47
N GLN A 28 13.64 4.27 -2.89
CA GLN A 28 14.85 4.04 -2.10
C GLN A 28 16.08 4.46 -2.92
N GLY A 29 16.58 5.67 -2.68
CA GLY A 29 17.63 6.25 -3.51
C GLY A 29 17.23 6.33 -4.98
N ASP A 30 18.01 5.71 -5.86
CA ASP A 30 17.73 5.67 -7.31
C ASP A 30 16.85 4.49 -7.74
N HIS A 31 16.46 3.61 -6.80
CA HIS A 31 15.64 2.43 -7.05
C HIS A 31 14.22 2.58 -6.50
N TRP A 32 13.36 1.66 -6.87
CA TRP A 32 12.08 1.41 -6.21
C TRP A 32 12.23 0.17 -5.34
N LEU A 33 11.92 0.29 -4.06
CA LEU A 33 11.72 -0.86 -3.19
C LEU A 33 10.28 -1.29 -3.31
N VAL A 34 10.07 -2.54 -3.73
CA VAL A 34 8.77 -3.22 -3.72
C VAL A 34 8.78 -4.21 -2.57
N VAL A 35 7.81 -4.13 -1.67
CA VAL A 35 7.61 -5.15 -0.64
C VAL A 35 6.74 -6.27 -1.18
N GLN A 36 6.92 -7.46 -0.63
CA GLN A 36 6.16 -8.67 -0.93
C GLN A 36 5.52 -9.16 0.37
N ASP A 37 4.23 -9.42 0.35
CA ASP A 37 3.52 -9.89 1.55
C ASP A 37 3.91 -11.32 1.94
N ASP A 38 4.30 -12.14 0.94
CA ASP A 38 4.63 -13.55 1.07
C ASP A 38 6.12 -13.85 1.23
N ALA A 39 6.96 -12.83 1.52
CA ALA A 39 8.41 -13.00 1.56
C ALA A 39 9.10 -12.22 2.69
N THR A 40 10.27 -12.73 3.15
CA THR A 40 11.16 -12.02 4.09
C THR A 40 12.10 -11.03 3.40
N HIS A 41 11.99 -10.88 2.10
CA HIS A 41 12.78 -9.94 1.31
C HIS A 41 11.86 -9.09 0.44
N GLY A 42 12.28 -7.87 0.19
CA GLY A 42 11.72 -7.00 -0.84
C GLY A 42 12.54 -7.06 -2.12
N VAL A 43 12.17 -6.24 -3.06
CA VAL A 43 12.74 -6.16 -4.40
C VAL A 43 13.23 -4.75 -4.68
N LEU A 44 14.50 -4.58 -4.96
CA LEU A 44 15.03 -3.37 -5.56
C LEU A 44 14.85 -3.44 -7.07
N TRP A 45 14.02 -2.55 -7.60
CA TRP A 45 13.73 -2.43 -9.02
C TRP A 45 14.40 -1.18 -9.61
N ASP A 46 15.26 -1.38 -10.62
CA ASP A 46 16.00 -0.29 -11.30
C ASP A 46 15.31 0.19 -12.60
N GLY A 47 14.13 -0.31 -12.91
CA GLY A 47 13.39 -0.07 -14.15
C GLY A 47 13.57 -1.17 -15.20
N ARG A 48 14.41 -2.20 -14.94
CA ARG A 48 14.69 -3.31 -15.88
C ARG A 48 14.78 -4.66 -15.19
N SER A 49 15.40 -4.71 -14.02
CA SER A 49 15.67 -5.94 -13.28
C SER A 49 15.38 -5.80 -11.80
N ALA A 50 15.03 -6.90 -11.20
CA ALA A 50 14.79 -7.02 -9.77
C ALA A 50 16.02 -7.63 -9.08
N THR A 51 16.40 -7.06 -7.93
CA THR A 51 17.40 -7.61 -7.01
C THR A 51 16.77 -7.78 -5.65
N ALA A 52 16.93 -8.96 -5.03
CA ALA A 52 16.39 -9.21 -3.70
C ALA A 52 17.12 -8.38 -2.64
N GLN A 53 16.35 -7.75 -1.74
CA GLN A 53 16.87 -7.08 -0.57
C GLN A 53 16.27 -7.73 0.68
N ARG A 54 17.11 -8.20 1.58
CA ARG A 54 16.68 -8.74 2.87
C ARG A 54 15.96 -7.65 3.66
N LEU A 55 14.77 -7.96 4.17
CA LEU A 55 13.98 -7.11 5.07
C LEU A 55 13.89 -7.73 6.46
N LEU A 56 13.60 -9.02 6.52
CA LEU A 56 13.38 -9.78 7.75
C LEU A 56 14.29 -11.00 7.78
N PRO A 57 14.64 -11.52 8.96
CA PRO A 57 15.25 -12.85 9.05
C PRO A 57 14.26 -13.91 8.55
N PRO A 58 14.76 -15.10 8.12
CA PRO A 58 13.88 -16.24 7.80
C PRO A 58 12.97 -16.59 8.99
N VAL A 59 11.72 -16.91 8.70
CA VAL A 59 10.76 -17.38 9.71
C VAL A 59 10.70 -18.91 9.63
N ASP A 60 11.03 -19.58 10.70
CA ASP A 60 11.15 -21.06 10.78
C ASP A 60 12.00 -21.67 9.64
N GLY A 61 13.01 -20.92 9.18
CA GLY A 61 13.90 -21.33 8.11
C GLY A 61 13.36 -21.09 6.69
N HIS A 62 12.20 -20.45 6.56
CA HIS A 62 11.58 -20.10 5.28
C HIS A 62 11.75 -18.61 4.94
N ASP A 63 11.91 -18.33 3.67
CA ASP A 63 11.98 -16.97 3.10
C ASP A 63 10.77 -16.64 2.22
N LEU A 64 10.01 -17.64 1.79
CA LEU A 64 8.80 -17.55 0.97
C LEU A 64 7.69 -18.38 1.62
N PHE A 65 6.46 -17.87 1.52
CA PHE A 65 5.32 -18.42 2.22
C PHE A 65 4.14 -18.62 1.26
N ASP A 66 3.55 -19.80 1.24
CA ASP A 66 2.38 -20.10 0.42
C ASP A 66 1.54 -21.24 1.01
N GLU A 67 0.35 -21.43 0.44
CA GLU A 67 -0.56 -22.52 0.86
C GLU A 67 -0.02 -23.90 0.49
N ALA A 68 0.66 -24.02 -0.66
CA ALA A 68 1.14 -25.31 -1.17
C ALA A 68 2.23 -25.92 -0.27
N SER A 69 3.07 -25.07 0.34
CA SER A 69 4.08 -25.46 1.33
C SER A 69 3.54 -25.57 2.75
N GLY A 70 2.30 -25.11 3.00
CA GLY A 70 1.69 -25.04 4.33
C GLY A 70 2.31 -23.96 5.24
N THR A 71 2.93 -22.93 4.66
CA THR A 71 3.64 -21.88 5.39
C THR A 71 2.91 -20.53 5.39
N LYS A 72 1.72 -20.41 4.76
CA LYS A 72 0.95 -19.17 4.65
C LYS A 72 0.75 -18.46 6.00
N GLU A 73 0.52 -19.19 7.07
CA GLU A 73 0.34 -18.66 8.42
C GLU A 73 1.58 -17.90 8.95
N LEU A 74 2.77 -18.20 8.39
CA LEU A 74 4.04 -17.62 8.80
C LEU A 74 4.41 -16.37 8.00
N LYS A 75 3.61 -15.99 6.99
CA LYS A 75 3.96 -14.86 6.11
C LYS A 75 4.08 -13.56 6.90
N PRO A 76 5.10 -12.73 6.61
CA PRO A 76 5.31 -11.44 7.28
C PRO A 76 4.21 -10.41 7.02
N ASP A 77 3.54 -10.51 5.88
CA ASP A 77 2.40 -9.69 5.49
C ASP A 77 2.75 -8.19 5.50
N LEU A 78 3.86 -7.81 4.87
CA LEU A 78 4.24 -6.41 4.67
C LEU A 78 3.34 -5.81 3.58
N GLU A 79 2.40 -4.93 3.97
CA GLU A 79 1.35 -4.41 3.08
C GLU A 79 1.53 -2.94 2.72
N ALA A 80 2.40 -2.21 3.42
CA ALA A 80 2.69 -0.83 3.10
C ALA A 80 4.19 -0.56 3.13
N VAL A 81 4.64 0.39 2.29
CA VAL A 81 6.00 0.88 2.34
C VAL A 81 6.06 2.36 2.00
N VAL A 82 6.78 3.14 2.79
CA VAL A 82 6.88 4.59 2.59
C VAL A 82 8.33 5.06 2.63
N THR A 83 8.65 6.06 1.82
CA THR A 83 9.91 6.81 1.95
C THR A 83 9.73 7.90 3.01
N LEU A 84 10.59 7.92 4.01
CA LEU A 84 10.58 8.90 5.08
C LEU A 84 11.28 10.20 4.66
N PRO A 85 11.06 11.33 5.39
CA PRO A 85 11.64 12.62 5.03
C PRO A 85 13.17 12.65 4.99
N ASP A 86 13.84 11.77 5.71
CA ASP A 86 15.31 11.62 5.71
C ASP A 86 15.84 10.73 4.59
N GLY A 87 14.95 10.18 3.75
CA GLY A 87 15.26 9.28 2.64
C GLY A 87 15.38 7.80 3.04
N SER A 88 15.24 7.47 4.33
CA SER A 88 15.08 6.08 4.77
C SER A 88 13.70 5.54 4.36
N VAL A 89 13.49 4.24 4.48
CA VAL A 89 12.24 3.58 4.10
C VAL A 89 11.68 2.81 5.29
N LEU A 90 10.37 2.86 5.46
CA LEU A 90 9.63 2.10 6.47
C LEU A 90 8.64 1.17 5.78
N ALA A 91 8.83 -0.15 5.93
CA ALA A 91 7.88 -1.17 5.52
C ALA A 91 7.06 -1.65 6.73
N LEU A 92 5.76 -1.88 6.54
CA LEU A 92 4.78 -2.02 7.61
C LEU A 92 3.95 -3.29 7.40
N GLY A 93 3.75 -4.08 8.43
CA GLY A 93 2.89 -5.25 8.40
C GLY A 93 1.41 -4.89 8.49
N SER A 94 0.51 -5.76 8.04
CA SER A 94 -0.95 -5.53 8.07
C SER A 94 -1.55 -5.45 9.47
N GLY A 95 -0.89 -6.08 10.47
CA GLY A 95 -1.42 -6.21 11.83
C GLY A 95 -2.55 -7.22 11.98
N SER A 96 -2.91 -7.94 10.93
CA SER A 96 -4.03 -8.91 10.92
C SER A 96 -3.80 -10.12 11.86
N THR A 97 -2.56 -10.34 12.31
CA THR A 97 -2.18 -11.30 13.36
C THR A 97 -1.04 -10.73 14.19
N ASP A 98 -0.80 -11.26 15.40
CA ASP A 98 0.29 -10.82 16.28
C ASP A 98 1.66 -10.87 15.57
N ALA A 99 1.90 -11.89 14.75
CA ALA A 99 3.15 -12.06 13.99
C ALA A 99 3.37 -10.95 12.94
N ARG A 100 2.33 -10.23 12.54
CA ARG A 100 2.32 -9.17 11.52
C ARG A 100 2.33 -7.77 12.11
N MET A 101 2.36 -7.65 13.45
CA MET A 101 2.38 -6.38 14.18
C MET A 101 3.80 -5.82 14.30
N ARG A 102 4.46 -5.62 13.17
CA ARG A 102 5.84 -5.15 13.08
C ARG A 102 6.06 -4.21 11.91
N ALA A 103 7.19 -3.50 11.94
CA ALA A 103 7.69 -2.74 10.80
C ALA A 103 9.17 -3.04 10.57
N VAL A 104 9.67 -2.70 9.38
CA VAL A 104 11.09 -2.77 9.03
C VAL A 104 11.56 -1.37 8.64
N HIS A 105 12.49 -0.82 9.38
CA HIS A 105 13.10 0.47 9.07
C HIS A 105 14.42 0.25 8.33
N LEU A 106 14.51 0.79 7.13
CA LEU A 106 15.66 0.69 6.23
C LEU A 106 16.35 2.07 6.16
N ALA A 107 17.20 2.33 7.15
CA ALA A 107 18.13 3.45 7.15
C ALA A 107 19.45 3.06 6.47
N ALA A 108 20.51 3.85 6.67
CA ALA A 108 21.86 3.47 6.24
C ALA A 108 22.36 2.33 7.15
N GLY A 109 22.44 1.11 6.60
CA GLY A 109 22.91 -0.08 7.33
C GLY A 109 22.00 -1.30 7.14
N GLU A 110 22.04 -2.20 8.11
CA GLU A 110 21.16 -3.37 8.12
C GLU A 110 19.73 -2.98 8.47
N PRO A 111 18.71 -3.71 7.96
CA PRO A 111 17.31 -3.49 8.32
C PRO A 111 17.08 -3.63 9.82
N GLU A 112 16.36 -2.68 10.40
CA GLU A 112 15.93 -2.71 11.80
C GLU A 112 14.46 -3.15 11.89
N VAL A 113 14.19 -4.21 12.63
CA VAL A 113 12.82 -4.69 12.88
C VAL A 113 12.26 -3.98 14.12
N LEU A 114 11.13 -3.31 13.94
CA LEU A 114 10.40 -2.63 15.02
C LEU A 114 9.20 -3.49 15.43
N GLU A 115 9.18 -3.93 16.68
CA GLU A 115 8.03 -4.64 17.24
C GLU A 115 6.99 -3.62 17.69
N LEU A 116 5.84 -3.59 17.02
CA LEU A 116 4.83 -2.54 17.15
C LEU A 116 3.52 -3.00 17.79
N ALA A 117 3.45 -4.19 18.38
CA ALA A 117 2.23 -4.73 18.98
C ALA A 117 1.49 -3.72 19.90
N PRO A 118 2.17 -2.92 20.77
CA PRO A 118 1.48 -1.90 21.56
C PRO A 118 0.84 -0.79 20.73
N VAL A 119 1.47 -0.40 19.59
CA VAL A 119 0.93 0.61 18.68
C VAL A 119 -0.30 0.06 17.95
N TYR A 120 -0.24 -1.18 17.46
CA TYR A 120 -1.40 -1.82 16.84
C TYR A 120 -2.59 -1.96 17.81
N ALA A 121 -2.35 -2.27 19.08
CA ALA A 121 -3.42 -2.30 20.09
C ALA A 121 -4.12 -0.93 20.22
N ARG A 122 -3.34 0.18 20.25
CA ARG A 122 -3.91 1.54 20.27
C ARG A 122 -4.67 1.89 19.00
N ILE A 123 -4.22 1.40 17.84
CA ILE A 123 -4.93 1.56 16.57
C ILE A 123 -6.29 0.84 16.61
N ILE A 124 -6.32 -0.41 17.07
CA ILE A 124 -7.56 -1.18 17.22
C ILE A 124 -8.54 -0.45 18.13
N ASP A 125 -8.07 0.02 19.29
CA ASP A 125 -8.89 0.77 20.24
C ASP A 125 -9.41 2.08 19.66
N ALA A 126 -8.57 2.82 18.93
CA ALA A 126 -8.95 4.11 18.32
C ALA A 126 -9.93 3.94 17.15
N LEU A 127 -9.79 2.87 16.35
CA LEU A 127 -10.72 2.52 15.28
C LEU A 127 -12.04 1.96 15.83
N GLY A 128 -12.04 1.42 17.05
CA GLY A 128 -13.22 0.79 17.67
C GLY A 128 -13.65 -0.50 16.96
N ILE A 129 -12.71 -1.23 16.37
CA ILE A 129 -12.96 -2.47 15.62
C ILE A 129 -12.48 -3.70 16.43
N PRO A 130 -13.05 -4.89 16.17
CA PRO A 130 -12.47 -6.15 16.64
C PRO A 130 -11.04 -6.36 16.10
N ALA A 131 -10.17 -6.98 16.88
CA ALA A 131 -8.76 -7.19 16.47
C ALA A 131 -8.62 -8.06 15.20
N ASP A 132 -9.51 -9.02 15.01
CA ASP A 132 -9.59 -9.89 13.83
C ASP A 132 -10.13 -9.19 12.56
N GLN A 133 -10.53 -7.91 12.67
CA GLN A 133 -10.90 -7.07 11.53
C GLN A 133 -9.82 -6.06 11.16
N LEU A 134 -8.71 -6.01 11.91
CA LEU A 134 -7.61 -5.14 11.55
C LEU A 134 -6.93 -5.66 10.27
N ASN A 135 -6.81 -4.79 9.29
CA ASN A 135 -6.05 -5.02 8.07
C ASN A 135 -5.54 -3.65 7.56
N LEU A 136 -4.32 -3.30 8.01
CA LEU A 136 -3.68 -2.04 7.61
C LEU A 136 -2.95 -2.27 6.30
N GLU A 137 -3.32 -1.51 5.29
CA GLU A 137 -2.70 -1.55 3.97
C GLU A 137 -1.93 -0.24 3.73
N GLY A 138 -2.23 0.53 2.72
CA GLY A 138 -1.47 1.69 2.31
C GLY A 138 -1.09 2.69 3.40
N ALA A 139 0.04 3.35 3.22
CA ALA A 139 0.50 4.39 4.12
C ALA A 139 1.19 5.53 3.39
N CYS A 140 1.14 6.74 3.98
CA CYS A 140 1.89 7.90 3.47
C CYS A 140 2.29 8.84 4.60
N VAL A 141 3.30 9.69 4.36
CA VAL A 141 3.73 10.70 5.33
C VAL A 141 2.97 12.00 5.08
N VAL A 142 2.25 12.51 6.09
CA VAL A 142 1.54 13.78 6.05
C VAL A 142 2.09 14.69 7.17
N GLY A 143 2.84 15.72 6.81
CA GLY A 143 3.56 16.53 7.78
C GLY A 143 4.55 15.69 8.58
N ASP A 144 4.41 15.69 9.91
CA ASP A 144 5.26 14.93 10.84
C ASP A 144 4.63 13.60 11.27
N SER A 145 3.55 13.16 10.59
CA SER A 145 2.82 11.94 10.92
C SER A 145 2.85 10.93 9.78
N LEU A 146 2.85 9.66 10.13
CA LEU A 146 2.45 8.58 9.25
C LEU A 146 0.93 8.52 9.26
N ARG A 147 0.30 8.61 8.08
CA ARG A 147 -1.09 8.24 7.87
C ARG A 147 -1.14 6.83 7.36
N TRP A 148 -1.82 5.95 8.08
CA TRP A 148 -1.91 4.53 7.80
C TRP A 148 -3.35 4.12 7.60
N PHE A 149 -3.66 3.44 6.51
CA PHE A 149 -5.03 3.16 6.10
C PHE A 149 -5.44 1.75 6.54
N GLN A 150 -6.57 1.70 7.26
CA GLN A 150 -7.34 0.48 7.48
C GLN A 150 -8.21 0.26 6.26
N ARG A 151 -8.05 -0.87 5.58
CA ARG A 151 -8.84 -1.24 4.41
C ARG A 151 -10.34 -1.25 4.72
N GLY A 152 -10.73 -1.88 5.84
CA GLY A 152 -12.12 -2.05 6.19
C GLY A 152 -12.81 -3.10 5.30
N LEU A 153 -14.13 -3.16 5.41
CA LEU A 153 -15.02 -3.96 4.56
C LEU A 153 -16.29 -3.14 4.28
N PRO A 154 -16.23 -2.17 3.34
CA PRO A 154 -17.33 -1.23 3.12
C PRO A 154 -18.65 -1.91 2.77
N SER A 155 -18.63 -3.05 2.07
CA SER A 155 -19.79 -3.87 1.75
C SER A 155 -20.49 -4.43 3.00
N ALA A 156 -19.77 -4.61 4.11
CA ALA A 156 -20.32 -5.03 5.41
C ALA A 156 -20.58 -3.85 6.35
N GLY A 157 -20.46 -2.60 5.87
CA GLY A 157 -20.69 -1.40 6.67
C GLY A 157 -19.52 -0.97 7.54
N ALA A 158 -18.32 -1.54 7.33
CA ALA A 158 -17.06 -1.12 7.95
C ALA A 158 -16.25 -0.28 6.92
N PRO A 159 -16.38 1.06 6.91
CA PRO A 159 -15.74 1.90 5.90
C PRO A 159 -14.23 1.84 6.00
N THR A 160 -13.56 2.07 4.86
CA THR A 160 -12.12 2.32 4.87
C THR A 160 -11.84 3.58 5.71
N SER A 161 -10.74 3.55 6.46
CA SER A 161 -10.40 4.64 7.37
C SER A 161 -8.87 4.82 7.45
N SER A 162 -8.41 5.87 8.09
CA SER A 162 -6.99 6.03 8.39
C SER A 162 -6.77 6.43 9.85
N VAL A 163 -5.58 6.13 10.33
CA VAL A 163 -5.04 6.65 11.58
C VAL A 163 -3.80 7.50 11.29
N ASP A 164 -3.65 8.61 12.00
CA ASP A 164 -2.44 9.42 11.96
C ASP A 164 -1.60 9.15 13.22
N LEU A 165 -0.34 8.79 13.02
CA LEU A 165 0.62 8.47 14.09
C LEU A 165 1.82 9.42 14.00
N PRO A 166 2.24 10.11 15.08
CA PRO A 166 3.46 10.89 15.06
C PRO A 166 4.66 10.02 14.68
N LEU A 167 5.33 10.36 13.57
CA LEU A 167 6.35 9.51 12.95
C LEU A 167 7.51 9.20 13.88
N ALA A 168 8.02 10.20 14.62
CA ALA A 168 9.13 10.00 15.55
C ALA A 168 8.77 9.03 16.69
N ALA A 169 7.52 9.07 17.19
CA ALA A 169 7.06 8.16 18.22
C ALA A 169 6.81 6.75 17.65
N LEU A 170 6.35 6.65 16.41
CA LEU A 170 6.20 5.35 15.72
C LEU A 170 7.56 4.65 15.56
N LEU A 171 8.58 5.37 15.10
CA LEU A 171 9.94 4.83 14.98
C LEU A 171 10.55 4.44 16.33
N ALA A 172 10.11 5.07 17.43
CA ALA A 172 10.48 4.68 18.78
C ALA A 172 9.62 3.52 19.36
N GLY A 173 8.63 3.00 18.60
CA GLY A 173 7.75 1.93 19.03
C GLY A 173 6.66 2.32 20.02
N ASP A 174 6.40 3.64 20.22
CA ASP A 174 5.50 4.16 21.28
C ASP A 174 4.57 5.29 20.77
N ALA A 175 4.01 5.15 19.57
CA ALA A 175 3.09 6.13 19.01
C ALA A 175 1.69 6.00 19.59
N GLU A 176 1.10 7.13 19.96
CA GLU A 176 -0.34 7.28 20.20
C GLU A 176 -1.04 7.68 18.90
N VAL A 177 -2.31 7.28 18.74
CA VAL A 177 -3.14 7.69 17.61
C VAL A 177 -3.54 9.15 17.78
N ALA A 178 -3.08 10.01 16.89
CA ALA A 178 -3.35 11.45 16.92
C ALA A 178 -4.71 11.81 16.28
N ALA A 179 -5.12 11.07 15.26
CA ALA A 179 -6.41 11.26 14.57
C ALA A 179 -6.90 9.96 13.94
N VAL A 180 -8.21 9.86 13.77
CA VAL A 180 -8.90 8.81 12.99
C VAL A 180 -9.81 9.49 11.98
N GLN A 181 -9.78 9.01 10.74
CA GLN A 181 -10.63 9.52 9.66
C GLN A 181 -11.23 8.38 8.87
N ALA A 182 -12.56 8.38 8.69
CA ALA A 182 -13.26 7.46 7.80
C ALA A 182 -13.48 8.11 6.43
N TYR A 183 -13.52 7.29 5.37
CA TYR A 183 -13.71 7.73 3.99
C TYR A 183 -14.85 6.95 3.34
N ASP A 184 -15.63 7.63 2.52
CA ASP A 184 -16.62 7.04 1.62
C ASP A 184 -16.14 7.20 0.18
N LEU A 185 -15.62 6.12 -0.38
CA LEU A 185 -15.13 6.05 -1.76
C LEU A 185 -16.23 5.56 -2.73
N GLY A 186 -17.44 5.32 -2.23
CA GLY A 186 -18.54 4.78 -3.01
C GLY A 186 -18.40 3.28 -3.29
N ALA A 187 -19.15 2.79 -4.27
CA ALA A 187 -19.22 1.39 -4.64
C ALA A 187 -19.36 1.21 -6.16
N VAL A 188 -18.89 0.08 -6.67
CA VAL A 188 -19.07 -0.37 -8.05
C VAL A 188 -19.80 -1.71 -8.02
N ASP A 189 -20.92 -1.82 -8.74
CA ASP A 189 -21.78 -3.01 -8.79
C ASP A 189 -22.20 -3.53 -7.39
N GLY A 190 -22.33 -2.60 -6.42
CA GLY A 190 -22.69 -2.91 -5.04
C GLY A 190 -21.51 -3.32 -4.14
N VAL A 191 -20.31 -3.41 -4.68
CA VAL A 191 -19.08 -3.69 -3.93
C VAL A 191 -18.38 -2.38 -3.58
N GLY A 192 -18.16 -2.12 -2.30
CA GLY A 192 -17.55 -0.87 -1.81
C GLY A 192 -16.07 -0.79 -2.17
N LEU A 193 -15.61 0.43 -2.52
CA LEU A 193 -14.19 0.71 -2.73
C LEU A 193 -13.48 0.87 -1.38
N ALA A 194 -12.37 0.15 -1.21
CA ALA A 194 -11.50 0.21 -0.05
C ALA A 194 -10.09 0.64 -0.48
N VAL A 195 -9.41 1.46 0.35
CA VAL A 195 -8.04 1.92 0.08
C VAL A 195 -7.08 0.73 0.12
N THR A 196 -6.17 0.69 -0.86
CA THR A 196 -5.07 -0.29 -0.93
C THR A 196 -3.71 0.37 -0.72
N ASP A 197 -3.45 1.59 -1.24
CA ASP A 197 -2.22 2.33 -0.93
C ASP A 197 -2.42 3.84 -1.08
N ALA A 198 -1.40 4.63 -0.68
CA ALA A 198 -1.49 6.08 -0.64
C ALA A 198 -0.15 6.78 -0.89
N VAL A 199 -0.20 7.94 -1.55
CA VAL A 199 0.94 8.87 -1.66
C VAL A 199 0.52 10.29 -1.35
N THR A 200 1.38 11.02 -0.62
CA THR A 200 1.17 12.44 -0.33
C THR A 200 1.66 13.30 -1.49
N LEU A 201 0.86 14.26 -1.89
CA LEU A 201 1.18 15.24 -2.91
C LEU A 201 1.85 16.48 -2.31
N SER A 202 2.55 17.27 -3.13
CA SER A 202 3.29 18.45 -2.69
C SER A 202 2.42 19.56 -2.07
N ASP A 203 1.11 19.53 -2.31
CA ASP A 203 0.14 20.48 -1.75
C ASP A 203 -0.54 19.96 -0.46
N GLY A 204 -0.14 18.80 0.04
CA GLY A 204 -0.64 18.16 1.26
C GLY A 204 -1.86 17.27 1.05
N ARG A 205 -2.43 17.23 -0.15
CA ARG A 205 -3.48 16.25 -0.49
C ARG A 205 -2.89 14.85 -0.59
N VAL A 206 -3.74 13.84 -0.47
CA VAL A 206 -3.35 12.44 -0.55
C VAL A 206 -4.04 11.80 -1.76
N LEU A 207 -3.26 11.17 -2.63
CA LEU A 207 -3.79 10.31 -3.67
C LEU A 207 -3.76 8.87 -3.17
N VAL A 208 -4.90 8.20 -3.21
CA VAL A 208 -5.03 6.79 -2.82
C VAL A 208 -5.38 5.93 -4.01
N SER A 209 -4.89 4.69 -4.04
CA SER A 209 -5.47 3.60 -4.82
C SER A 209 -6.57 2.94 -4.00
N ALA A 210 -7.59 2.43 -4.69
CA ALA A 210 -8.69 1.74 -4.06
C ALA A 210 -9.19 0.61 -4.96
N ALA A 211 -9.61 -0.50 -4.35
CA ALA A 211 -10.21 -1.63 -5.03
C ALA A 211 -11.59 -1.95 -4.49
N ALA A 212 -12.52 -2.30 -5.38
CA ALA A 212 -13.78 -2.92 -5.04
C ALA A 212 -13.60 -4.44 -5.18
N GLU A 213 -13.40 -5.11 -4.06
CA GLU A 213 -13.17 -6.54 -3.99
C GLU A 213 -14.34 -7.20 -3.28
N ASP A 214 -14.99 -8.15 -3.96
CA ASP A 214 -16.14 -8.89 -3.41
C ASP A 214 -15.65 -10.01 -2.49
N SER A 215 -15.16 -9.61 -1.33
CA SER A 215 -14.59 -10.47 -0.31
C SER A 215 -15.58 -10.67 0.84
N PRO A 216 -15.73 -11.91 1.36
CA PRO A 216 -16.62 -12.19 2.48
C PRO A 216 -16.07 -11.69 3.83
N THR A 217 -14.76 -11.53 3.94
CA THR A 217 -14.04 -11.11 5.17
C THR A 217 -12.90 -10.14 4.81
N THR A 218 -12.25 -9.55 5.81
CA THR A 218 -11.04 -8.74 5.63
C THR A 218 -9.78 -9.57 5.37
N TYR A 219 -9.86 -10.89 5.48
CA TYR A 219 -8.74 -11.83 5.41
C TYR A 219 -8.71 -12.66 4.13
N ASP A 220 -9.89 -12.94 3.55
CA ASP A 220 -10.00 -13.74 2.33
C ASP A 220 -10.07 -12.83 1.11
N ASP A 221 -9.31 -13.16 0.08
CA ASP A 221 -9.36 -12.46 -1.20
C ASP A 221 -10.61 -12.85 -1.99
N GLY A 222 -11.16 -11.89 -2.72
CA GLY A 222 -12.32 -12.06 -3.59
C GLY A 222 -12.07 -11.52 -4.99
N PRO A 223 -13.03 -11.70 -5.92
CA PRO A 223 -12.88 -11.13 -7.24
C PRO A 223 -12.90 -9.59 -7.20
N VAL A 224 -11.91 -8.97 -7.81
CA VAL A 224 -11.82 -7.51 -7.96
C VAL A 224 -12.72 -7.07 -9.11
N VAL A 225 -13.76 -6.29 -8.79
CA VAL A 225 -14.74 -5.80 -9.79
C VAL A 225 -14.36 -4.43 -10.35
N ALA A 226 -13.61 -3.62 -9.57
CA ALA A 226 -13.13 -2.32 -10.02
C ALA A 226 -11.87 -1.90 -9.25
N SER A 227 -11.07 -1.04 -9.88
CA SER A 227 -9.94 -0.36 -9.25
C SER A 227 -9.93 1.11 -9.64
N ALA A 228 -9.59 2.00 -8.73
CA ALA A 228 -9.67 3.44 -8.91
C ALA A 228 -8.52 4.17 -8.21
N LEU A 229 -8.25 5.40 -8.66
CA LEU A 229 -7.52 6.39 -7.88
C LEU A 229 -8.51 7.43 -7.34
N ALA A 230 -8.35 7.80 -6.07
CA ALA A 230 -9.12 8.86 -5.44
C ALA A 230 -8.18 9.92 -4.84
N LEU A 231 -8.52 11.19 -5.03
CA LEU A 231 -7.80 12.33 -4.45
C LEU A 231 -8.55 12.79 -3.21
N LEU A 232 -7.85 12.78 -2.08
CA LEU A 232 -8.36 13.19 -0.77
C LEU A 232 -7.84 14.58 -0.40
N ASP A 233 -8.73 15.44 0.08
CA ASP A 233 -8.39 16.71 0.75
C ASP A 233 -8.96 16.65 2.17
N GLY A 234 -8.12 16.36 3.15
CA GLY A 234 -8.57 15.97 4.48
C GLY A 234 -9.43 14.70 4.43
N ALA A 235 -10.69 14.82 4.84
CA ALA A 235 -11.69 13.76 4.83
C ALA A 235 -12.47 13.65 3.50
N GLU A 236 -12.38 14.66 2.64
CA GLU A 236 -13.19 14.75 1.43
C GLU A 236 -12.55 14.06 0.25
N VAL A 237 -13.34 13.31 -0.51
CA VAL A 237 -12.96 12.78 -1.82
C VAL A 237 -13.24 13.86 -2.86
N VAL A 238 -12.21 14.58 -3.30
CA VAL A 238 -12.35 15.72 -4.20
C VAL A 238 -12.31 15.37 -5.68
N ALA A 239 -11.75 14.20 -6.03
CA ALA A 239 -11.76 13.66 -7.38
C ALA A 239 -11.54 12.14 -7.35
N MET A 240 -12.10 11.44 -8.33
CA MET A 240 -11.90 10.00 -8.51
C MET A 240 -11.85 9.66 -10.01
N ALA A 241 -11.10 8.63 -10.36
CA ALA A 241 -11.10 8.05 -11.70
C ALA A 241 -10.81 6.54 -11.64
N ALA A 242 -11.51 5.78 -12.47
CA ALA A 242 -11.21 4.36 -12.64
C ALA A 242 -9.79 4.16 -13.19
N LEU A 243 -9.13 3.12 -12.73
CA LEU A 243 -7.88 2.66 -13.31
C LEU A 243 -8.14 1.94 -14.64
N PRO A 244 -7.24 2.06 -15.62
CA PRO A 244 -7.35 1.32 -16.88
C PRO A 244 -7.15 -0.18 -16.63
N GLU A 245 -7.83 -0.99 -17.43
CA GLU A 245 -7.58 -2.44 -17.48
C GLU A 245 -6.15 -2.73 -17.97
N VAL A 246 -5.56 -3.78 -17.42
CA VAL A 246 -4.26 -4.30 -17.84
C VAL A 246 -4.45 -5.69 -18.43
N GLY A 247 -4.09 -5.86 -19.71
CA GLY A 247 -4.30 -7.14 -20.40
C GLY A 247 -5.77 -7.54 -20.56
N GLY A 248 -6.72 -6.61 -20.43
CA GLY A 248 -8.17 -6.86 -20.51
C GLY A 248 -8.80 -7.33 -19.18
N ALA A 249 -8.11 -7.13 -18.06
CA ALA A 249 -8.61 -7.42 -16.73
C ALA A 249 -8.48 -6.20 -15.81
N VAL A 250 -9.31 -6.12 -14.79
CA VAL A 250 -9.18 -5.14 -13.71
C VAL A 250 -7.89 -5.45 -12.94
N ALA A 251 -7.01 -4.44 -12.82
CA ALA A 251 -5.76 -4.56 -12.09
C ALA A 251 -5.97 -4.04 -10.67
N LYS A 252 -5.86 -4.90 -9.67
CA LYS A 252 -5.80 -4.50 -8.27
C LYS A 252 -4.44 -3.87 -8.01
N VAL A 253 -4.41 -2.54 -7.87
CA VAL A 253 -3.20 -1.81 -7.49
C VAL A 253 -3.03 -1.96 -5.99
N GLU A 254 -1.89 -2.55 -5.58
CA GLU A 254 -1.54 -2.80 -4.18
C GLU A 254 -0.53 -1.79 -3.65
N GLY A 255 0.27 -1.21 -4.52
CA GLY A 255 1.26 -0.21 -4.13
C GLY A 255 1.30 0.95 -5.10
N LEU A 256 1.55 2.15 -4.57
CA LEU A 256 1.55 3.41 -5.31
C LEU A 256 2.78 4.26 -4.98
N GLY A 257 3.52 4.69 -5.99
CA GLY A 257 4.71 5.53 -5.83
C GLY A 257 4.67 6.77 -6.72
N LEU A 258 4.96 7.95 -6.13
CA LEU A 258 5.04 9.21 -6.87
C LEU A 258 6.42 9.35 -7.55
N VAL A 259 6.44 9.40 -8.87
CA VAL A 259 7.66 9.64 -9.67
C VAL A 259 7.94 11.13 -9.78
N SER A 260 6.93 11.90 -10.20
CA SER A 260 7.02 13.36 -10.33
C SER A 260 5.64 13.99 -10.30
N GLN A 261 5.62 15.25 -9.94
CA GLN A 261 4.42 16.07 -9.87
C GLN A 261 4.67 17.42 -10.54
N THR A 262 3.72 17.85 -11.36
CA THR A 262 3.57 19.21 -11.84
C THR A 262 2.23 19.77 -11.36
N GLU A 263 1.91 21.02 -11.73
CA GLU A 263 0.63 21.64 -11.36
C GLU A 263 -0.60 20.82 -11.86
N ASP A 264 -0.52 20.23 -13.06
CA ASP A 264 -1.64 19.56 -13.72
C ASP A 264 -1.49 18.05 -13.88
N THR A 265 -0.29 17.49 -13.61
CA THR A 265 0.02 16.09 -13.94
C THR A 265 0.82 15.42 -12.84
N LEU A 266 0.53 14.14 -12.59
CA LEU A 266 1.36 13.22 -11.81
C LEU A 266 1.87 12.11 -12.73
N GLU A 267 3.13 11.75 -12.56
CA GLU A 267 3.68 10.48 -13.04
C GLU A 267 3.80 9.55 -11.83
N LEU A 268 3.26 8.35 -11.94
CA LEU A 268 3.22 7.37 -10.87
C LEU A 268 3.82 6.05 -11.34
N VAL A 269 4.35 5.28 -10.41
CA VAL A 269 4.47 3.84 -10.51
C VAL A 269 3.39 3.20 -9.64
N ALA A 270 2.90 2.05 -10.05
CA ALA A 270 1.99 1.23 -9.27
C ALA A 270 2.39 -0.23 -9.39
N VAL A 271 2.22 -1.02 -8.34
CA VAL A 271 2.44 -2.46 -8.38
C VAL A 271 1.11 -3.18 -8.31
N VAL A 272 1.03 -4.27 -9.06
CA VAL A 272 -0.13 -5.15 -9.16
C VAL A 272 0.36 -6.56 -8.92
N ASP A 273 -0.29 -7.27 -8.02
CA ASP A 273 -0.11 -8.70 -7.89
C ASP A 273 -1.08 -9.47 -8.77
N ALA A 274 -0.68 -10.66 -9.19
CA ALA A 274 -1.48 -11.53 -10.05
C ALA A 274 -2.25 -12.59 -9.26
N ASP A 275 -2.08 -12.65 -7.94
CA ASP A 275 -2.58 -13.72 -7.06
C ASP A 275 -2.26 -15.14 -7.58
N ASP A 276 -1.14 -15.27 -8.32
CA ASP A 276 -0.68 -16.50 -8.96
C ASP A 276 0.83 -16.67 -8.74
N PRO A 277 1.26 -17.72 -8.02
CA PRO A 277 2.67 -17.92 -7.66
C PRO A 277 3.61 -18.14 -8.85
N VAL A 278 3.09 -18.35 -10.06
CA VAL A 278 3.91 -18.53 -11.29
C VAL A 278 3.90 -17.29 -12.19
N GLN A 279 2.96 -16.38 -11.99
CA GLN A 279 2.89 -15.11 -12.70
C GLN A 279 3.73 -14.06 -11.98
N PRO A 280 4.47 -13.21 -12.70
CA PRO A 280 5.18 -12.10 -12.06
C PRO A 280 4.20 -10.98 -11.70
N SER A 281 4.34 -10.42 -10.51
CA SER A 281 3.78 -9.12 -10.20
C SER A 281 4.25 -8.08 -11.23
N THR A 282 3.44 -7.09 -11.49
CA THR A 282 3.65 -6.14 -12.58
C THR A 282 3.80 -4.72 -12.02
N LEU A 283 4.81 -3.98 -12.51
CA LEU A 283 4.93 -2.56 -12.27
C LEU A 283 4.31 -1.80 -13.45
N LEU A 284 3.36 -0.94 -13.12
CA LEU A 284 2.70 -0.03 -14.07
C LEU A 284 3.34 1.35 -14.00
N ARG A 285 3.41 2.04 -15.11
CA ARG A 285 3.59 3.49 -15.15
C ARG A 285 2.28 4.15 -15.52
N LEU A 286 1.84 5.06 -14.67
CA LEU A 286 0.57 5.77 -14.83
C LEU A 286 0.82 7.26 -14.96
N ARG A 287 0.00 7.94 -15.77
CA ARG A 287 -0.09 9.41 -15.80
C ARG A 287 -1.47 9.83 -15.36
N VAL A 288 -1.53 10.73 -14.37
CA VAL A 288 -2.77 11.32 -13.89
C VAL A 288 -2.82 12.79 -14.27
N SER A 289 -3.96 13.25 -14.79
CA SER A 289 -4.17 14.63 -15.21
C SER A 289 -5.54 15.15 -14.78
N GLY A 290 -5.74 16.50 -14.80
CA GLY A 290 -7.02 17.10 -14.47
C GLY A 290 -7.38 17.03 -13.00
N MET A 291 -6.42 17.27 -12.11
CA MET A 291 -6.56 17.21 -10.65
C MET A 291 -7.02 18.54 -10.03
N ARG A 292 -7.26 19.57 -10.83
CA ARG A 292 -7.78 20.84 -10.31
C ARG A 292 -9.23 20.66 -9.81
N PRO A 293 -9.57 21.22 -8.63
CA PRO A 293 -10.97 21.29 -8.22
C PRO A 293 -11.79 22.03 -9.29
N ILE A 294 -12.98 21.50 -9.59
CA ILE A 294 -13.92 22.20 -10.46
C ILE A 294 -14.31 23.49 -9.73
N GLY A 295 -13.76 24.65 -10.11
CA GLY A 295 -14.11 25.94 -9.52
C GLY A 295 -12.96 26.93 -9.27
N TRP A 296 -11.70 26.59 -9.49
CA TRP A 296 -10.60 27.57 -9.43
C TRP A 296 -10.48 28.33 -10.76
N SER A 297 -11.15 29.46 -10.87
CA SER A 297 -10.74 30.51 -11.80
C SER A 297 -9.58 31.26 -11.14
N SER A 298 -8.39 31.19 -11.74
CA SER A 298 -7.25 32.06 -11.36
C SER A 298 -7.69 33.51 -11.36
N PRO A 299 -7.18 34.33 -10.44
CA PRO A 299 -7.45 35.77 -10.40
C PRO A 299 -6.90 36.49 -11.63
#